data_30a9762d7f70f205d79f84b8e173c5d3
#
_entry.id   30a9762d7f70f205d79f84b8e173c5d3
#
_cell.length_a   1.000
_cell.length_b   1.000
_cell.length_c   1.000
_cell.angle_alpha   90.00
_cell.angle_beta   90.00
_cell.angle_gamma   90.00
#
_symmetry.space_group_name_H-M   'P 1'
#
loop_
_entity.id
_entity.type
_entity.pdbx_description
1 polymer ?
#
loop_
_entity_poly.entity_id
_entity_poly.type
_entity_poly.pdbx_seq_one_letter_code
_entity_poly.pdbx_strand_id
1 'polypeptide(L)'
;INSGMRLGRKAIYKGKIQQLVFYTESHIIFDLVIWHKLDDCTILNYSERGYRRLQDIKFFKKENLGSFNFRGKQYPMPGAIEEWLEMRYGNDWRTPKTYKGDWKEECFDISPLFDK
;
A
#
# COMPACT_ATOMS: atom_id res chain seq x y z
N ILE A 1 6.47 24.74 -0.55
CA ILE A 1 5.01 24.59 -0.53
C ILE A 1 4.59 24.38 0.90
N ASN A 2 3.89 25.33 1.44
CA ASN A 2 3.37 25.21 2.80
C ASN A 2 2.04 24.45 2.76
N SER A 3 2.11 23.15 2.81
CA SER A 3 0.91 22.28 2.78
C SER A 3 0.30 22.05 4.16
N GLY A 4 0.91 22.58 5.23
CA GLY A 4 0.52 22.26 6.60
C GLY A 4 0.86 20.85 7.04
N MET A 5 1.61 20.10 6.24
CA MET A 5 2.08 18.76 6.56
C MET A 5 3.57 18.76 6.88
N ARG A 6 3.96 17.96 7.85
CA ARG A 6 5.36 17.74 8.20
C ARG A 6 5.70 16.25 8.15
N LEU A 7 6.91 15.94 7.74
CA LEU A 7 7.41 14.57 7.79
C LEU A 7 7.68 14.19 9.24
N GLY A 8 6.97 13.19 9.74
CA GLY A 8 7.14 12.67 11.10
C GLY A 8 8.02 11.44 11.18
N ARG A 9 7.93 10.55 10.17
CA ARG A 9 8.69 9.31 10.16
C ARG A 9 9.06 8.88 8.75
N LYS A 10 10.23 8.28 8.63
CA LYS A 10 10.73 7.67 7.39
C LYS A 10 11.26 6.28 7.70
N ALA A 11 10.73 5.26 7.04
CA ALA A 11 11.20 3.89 7.13
C ALA A 11 12.12 3.57 5.95
N ILE A 12 13.33 3.09 6.27
CA ILE A 12 14.34 2.74 5.27
C ILE A 12 14.75 1.28 5.49
N TYR A 13 14.84 0.52 4.39
CA TYR A 13 15.36 -0.82 4.39
C TYR A 13 16.32 -1.00 3.20
N LYS A 14 17.53 -1.49 3.49
CA LYS A 14 18.60 -1.67 2.49
C LYS A 14 18.83 -0.42 1.63
N GLY A 15 18.85 0.75 2.27
CA GLY A 15 19.10 2.03 1.60
C GLY A 15 17.93 2.59 0.80
N LYS A 16 16.78 1.92 0.79
CA LYS A 16 15.59 2.36 0.06
C LYS A 16 14.48 2.80 1.00
N ILE A 17 13.83 3.91 0.69
CA ILE A 17 12.68 4.39 1.43
C ILE A 17 11.51 3.44 1.19
N GLN A 18 10.89 2.99 2.27
CA GLN A 18 9.74 2.09 2.24
C GLN A 18 8.44 2.80 2.60
N GLN A 19 8.53 3.81 3.44
CA GLN A 19 7.36 4.50 3.96
C GLN A 19 7.75 5.91 4.41
N LEU A 20 6.85 6.86 4.13
CA LEU A 20 6.92 8.21 4.65
C LEU A 20 5.62 8.50 5.39
N VAL A 21 5.71 8.94 6.63
CA VAL A 21 4.54 9.28 7.44
C VAL A 21 4.54 10.78 7.69
N PHE A 22 3.48 11.43 7.28
CA PHE A 22 3.28 12.87 7.45
C PHE A 22 2.18 13.13 8.47
N TYR A 23 2.32 14.21 9.18
CA TYR A 23 1.31 14.69 10.13
C TYR A 23 0.85 16.07 9.73
N THR A 24 -0.46 16.30 9.83
CA THR A 24 -1.06 17.63 9.70
C THR A 24 -1.15 18.29 11.07
N GLU A 25 -1.41 19.61 11.08
CA GLU A 25 -1.64 20.36 12.33
C GLU A 25 -2.87 19.84 13.10
N SER A 26 -3.84 19.28 12.42
CA SER A 26 -5.04 18.66 13.02
C SER A 26 -4.83 17.21 13.44
N HIS A 27 -3.59 16.74 13.49
CA HIS A 27 -3.22 15.37 13.86
C HIS A 27 -3.73 14.28 12.91
N ILE A 28 -4.05 14.64 11.67
CA ILE A 28 -4.34 13.65 10.62
C ILE A 28 -3.02 13.06 10.14
N ILE A 29 -2.98 11.74 10.05
CA ILE A 29 -1.82 11.01 9.56
C ILE A 29 -2.02 10.74 8.07
N PHE A 30 -1.01 11.10 7.27
CA PHE A 30 -0.92 10.72 5.87
C PHE A 30 0.25 9.77 5.69
N ASP A 31 -0.04 8.55 5.28
CA ASP A 31 0.92 7.47 5.16
C ASP A 31 1.17 7.15 3.68
N LEU A 32 2.38 7.36 3.23
CA LEU A 32 2.81 7.08 1.87
C LEU A 32 3.69 5.84 1.85
N VAL A 33 3.15 4.75 1.35
CA VAL A 33 3.87 3.47 1.19
C VAL A 33 4.53 3.44 -0.18
N ILE A 34 5.84 3.19 -0.20
CA ILE A 34 6.63 3.16 -1.43
C ILE A 34 6.80 1.72 -1.87
N TRP A 35 6.41 1.45 -3.10
CA TRP A 35 6.60 0.16 -3.74
C TRP A 35 7.77 0.21 -4.71
N HIS A 36 8.62 -0.80 -4.69
CA HIS A 36 9.79 -0.92 -5.54
C HIS A 36 9.61 -2.05 -6.53
N LYS A 37 10.04 -1.84 -7.75
CA LYS A 37 10.08 -2.91 -8.76
C LYS A 37 11.10 -3.95 -8.33
N LEU A 38 10.66 -5.21 -8.18
CA LEU A 38 11.53 -6.34 -7.92
C LEU A 38 12.01 -6.98 -9.22
N ASP A 39 11.06 -7.24 -10.12
CA ASP A 39 11.30 -7.79 -11.46
C ASP A 39 10.20 -7.27 -12.42
N ASP A 40 10.07 -7.86 -13.60
CA ASP A 40 9.11 -7.41 -14.60
C ASP A 40 7.64 -7.72 -14.25
N CYS A 41 7.41 -8.56 -13.26
CA CYS A 41 6.09 -9.00 -12.85
C CYS A 41 5.71 -8.53 -11.45
N THR A 42 6.69 -8.16 -10.61
CA THR A 42 6.48 -8.02 -9.18
C THR A 42 6.98 -6.69 -8.65
N ILE A 43 6.18 -6.06 -7.80
CA ILE A 43 6.59 -4.95 -6.95
C ILE A 43 6.60 -5.40 -5.50
N LEU A 44 7.43 -4.78 -4.70
CA LEU A 44 7.57 -5.11 -3.29
C LEU A 44 7.68 -3.88 -2.40
N ASN A 45 7.27 -4.05 -1.16
CA ASN A 45 7.50 -3.13 -0.07
C ASN A 45 7.94 -3.92 1.16
N TYR A 46 8.87 -3.39 1.93
CA TYR A 46 9.30 -3.98 3.19
C TYR A 46 8.66 -3.26 4.37
N SER A 47 8.09 -4.05 5.28
CA SER A 47 7.61 -3.54 6.56
C SER A 47 8.73 -3.51 7.59
N GLU A 48 8.73 -2.52 8.47
CA GLU A 48 9.65 -2.42 9.62
C GLU A 48 9.58 -3.63 10.56
N ARG A 49 8.47 -4.37 10.54
CA ARG A 49 8.25 -5.53 11.41
C ARG A 49 8.78 -6.85 10.85
N GLY A 50 9.64 -6.80 9.84
CA GLY A 50 10.26 -7.99 9.27
C GLY A 50 9.38 -8.74 8.27
N TYR A 51 8.48 -8.04 7.59
CA TYR A 51 7.65 -8.60 6.53
C TYR A 51 7.90 -7.89 5.22
N ARG A 52 7.73 -8.62 4.14
CA ARG A 52 7.64 -8.04 2.81
C ARG A 52 6.23 -8.26 2.26
N ARG A 53 5.78 -7.29 1.50
CA ARG A 53 4.55 -7.39 0.72
C ARG A 53 4.91 -7.47 -0.74
N LEU A 54 4.31 -8.41 -1.44
CA LEU A 54 4.53 -8.64 -2.86
C LEU A 54 3.21 -8.46 -3.59
N GLN A 55 3.23 -7.73 -4.68
CA GLN A 55 2.06 -7.56 -5.53
C GLN A 55 2.45 -7.68 -7.00
N ASP A 56 1.50 -8.12 -7.80
CA ASP A 56 1.67 -8.17 -9.26
C ASP A 56 1.67 -6.75 -9.81
N ILE A 57 2.70 -6.44 -10.58
CA ILE A 57 2.85 -5.12 -11.20
C ILE A 57 1.73 -4.80 -12.21
N LYS A 58 1.02 -5.83 -12.72
CA LYS A 58 -0.06 -5.66 -13.70
C LYS A 58 -1.15 -4.68 -13.24
N PHE A 59 -1.41 -4.62 -11.92
CA PHE A 59 -2.42 -3.73 -11.35
C PHE A 59 -2.03 -2.24 -11.43
N PHE A 60 -0.76 -1.95 -11.60
CA PHE A 60 -0.21 -0.59 -11.51
C PHE A 60 0.45 -0.10 -12.78
N LYS A 61 0.51 -0.92 -13.83
CA LYS A 61 0.97 -0.46 -15.14
C LYS A 61 0.03 0.61 -15.67
N LYS A 62 0.61 1.67 -16.22
CA LYS A 62 -0.14 2.84 -16.71
C LYS A 62 -1.27 2.45 -17.65
N GLU A 63 -1.01 1.51 -18.57
CA GLU A 63 -1.98 1.02 -19.54
C GLU A 63 -3.16 0.24 -18.93
N ASN A 64 -2.99 -0.26 -17.71
CA ASN A 64 -3.98 -1.09 -17.02
C ASN A 64 -4.76 -0.31 -15.95
N LEU A 65 -4.33 0.92 -15.62
CA LEU A 65 -4.99 1.69 -14.57
C LEU A 65 -6.44 1.98 -14.91
N GLY A 66 -7.32 1.76 -13.93
CA GLY A 66 -8.67 2.24 -13.94
C GLY A 66 -8.77 3.68 -13.44
N SER A 67 -9.97 4.19 -13.35
CA SER A 67 -10.23 5.48 -12.74
C SER A 67 -11.51 5.46 -11.93
N PHE A 68 -11.58 6.32 -10.93
CA PHE A 68 -12.79 6.52 -10.15
C PHE A 68 -13.06 8.00 -9.96
N ASN A 69 -14.33 8.34 -9.81
CA ASN A 69 -14.75 9.70 -9.54
C ASN A 69 -14.88 9.91 -8.02
N PHE A 70 -14.21 10.94 -7.52
CA PHE A 70 -14.39 11.38 -6.15
C PHE A 70 -14.57 12.89 -6.12
N ARG A 71 -15.74 13.34 -5.65
CA ARG A 71 -16.10 14.77 -5.57
C ARG A 71 -15.89 15.52 -6.88
N GLY A 72 -16.33 14.92 -7.99
CA GLY A 72 -16.25 15.52 -9.31
C GLY A 72 -14.89 15.43 -10.00
N LYS A 73 -13.89 14.82 -9.36
CA LYS A 73 -12.56 14.59 -9.94
C LYS A 73 -12.32 13.13 -10.26
N GLN A 74 -11.62 12.87 -11.36
CA GLN A 74 -11.18 11.53 -11.73
C GLN A 74 -9.79 11.25 -11.13
N TYR A 75 -9.66 10.10 -10.50
CA TYR A 75 -8.41 9.63 -9.90
C TYR A 75 -8.03 8.28 -10.47
N PRO A 76 -6.75 8.01 -10.70
CA PRO A 76 -6.31 6.67 -11.08
C PRO A 76 -6.49 5.70 -9.92
N MET A 77 -6.78 4.45 -10.26
CA MET A 77 -6.83 3.35 -9.32
C MET A 77 -6.18 2.12 -9.93
N PRO A 78 -5.82 1.11 -9.13
CA PRO A 78 -5.29 -0.15 -9.65
C PRO A 78 -6.20 -0.74 -10.72
N GLY A 79 -5.61 -1.33 -11.76
CA GLY A 79 -6.35 -2.07 -12.78
C GLY A 79 -6.96 -3.34 -12.18
N ALA A 80 -8.06 -3.83 -12.76
CA ALA A 80 -8.78 -4.99 -12.24
C ALA A 80 -9.02 -4.88 -10.72
N ILE A 81 -9.62 -3.78 -10.30
CA ILE A 81 -9.71 -3.38 -8.88
C ILE A 81 -10.31 -4.47 -7.98
N GLU A 82 -11.31 -5.21 -8.44
CA GLU A 82 -11.93 -6.27 -7.65
C GLU A 82 -10.96 -7.44 -7.42
N GLU A 83 -10.21 -7.83 -8.45
CA GLU A 83 -9.17 -8.85 -8.33
C GLU A 83 -8.07 -8.40 -7.37
N TRP A 84 -7.66 -7.12 -7.45
CA TRP A 84 -6.67 -6.57 -6.53
C TRP A 84 -7.18 -6.58 -5.07
N LEU A 85 -8.42 -6.18 -4.84
CA LEU A 85 -9.04 -6.19 -3.52
C LEU A 85 -9.16 -7.60 -2.95
N GLU A 86 -9.54 -8.57 -3.78
CA GLU A 86 -9.62 -9.96 -3.38
C GLU A 86 -8.24 -10.54 -3.03
N MET A 87 -7.22 -10.24 -3.83
CA MET A 87 -5.84 -10.63 -3.54
C MET A 87 -5.34 -10.00 -2.23
N ARG A 88 -5.71 -8.75 -1.97
CA ARG A 88 -5.24 -7.99 -0.81
C ARG A 88 -5.95 -8.38 0.48
N TYR A 89 -7.26 -8.59 0.43
CA TYR A 89 -8.12 -8.72 1.61
C TYR A 89 -8.90 -10.04 1.68
N GLY A 90 -8.78 -10.90 0.68
CA GLY A 90 -9.52 -12.17 0.59
C GLY A 90 -10.83 -12.04 -0.18
N ASN A 91 -11.45 -13.20 -0.44
CA ASN A 91 -12.66 -13.27 -1.27
C ASN A 91 -13.90 -12.61 -0.63
N ASP A 92 -13.86 -12.35 0.66
CA ASP A 92 -14.92 -11.69 1.41
C ASP A 92 -14.66 -10.18 1.63
N TRP A 93 -13.82 -9.56 0.82
CA TRP A 93 -13.40 -8.17 0.97
C TRP A 93 -14.56 -7.16 0.99
N ARG A 94 -15.71 -7.52 0.41
CA ARG A 94 -16.91 -6.67 0.44
C ARG A 94 -17.60 -6.64 1.79
N THR A 95 -17.28 -7.56 2.69
CA THR A 95 -17.85 -7.62 4.03
C THR A 95 -17.03 -6.74 4.97
N PRO A 96 -17.61 -5.69 5.56
CA PRO A 96 -16.89 -4.86 6.52
C PRO A 96 -16.40 -5.68 7.71
N LYS A 97 -15.15 -5.47 8.09
CA LYS A 97 -14.53 -6.15 9.23
C LYS A 97 -14.00 -5.13 10.23
N THR A 98 -14.09 -5.46 11.51
CA THR A 98 -13.48 -4.67 12.56
C THR A 98 -12.03 -5.12 12.72
N TYR A 99 -11.11 -4.19 12.58
CA TYR A 99 -9.70 -4.43 12.84
C TYR A 99 -9.48 -4.62 14.35
N LYS A 100 -9.00 -5.77 14.76
CA LYS A 100 -8.83 -6.13 16.19
C LYS A 100 -7.38 -6.43 16.59
N GLY A 101 -6.41 -6.02 15.84
CA GLY A 101 -5.06 -6.30 16.26
C GLY A 101 -4.04 -6.29 15.14
N ASP A 102 -3.57 -7.44 14.72
CA ASP A 102 -2.48 -7.52 13.78
C ASP A 102 -2.99 -7.39 12.34
N TRP A 103 -2.65 -6.26 11.70
CA TRP A 103 -2.98 -6.01 10.30
C TRP A 103 -2.49 -7.13 9.35
N LYS A 104 -1.49 -7.90 9.76
CA LYS A 104 -0.94 -9.02 8.98
C LYS A 104 -1.95 -10.14 8.78
N GLU A 105 -2.85 -10.33 9.74
CA GLU A 105 -3.89 -11.34 9.64
C GLU A 105 -4.95 -11.01 8.59
N GLU A 106 -5.01 -9.75 8.19
CA GLU A 106 -5.99 -9.22 7.25
C GLU A 106 -5.40 -8.95 5.86
N CYS A 107 -4.10 -9.21 5.70
CA CYS A 107 -3.38 -8.97 4.45
C CYS A 107 -2.86 -10.27 3.87
N PHE A 108 -3.28 -10.57 2.66
CA PHE A 108 -2.90 -11.81 1.97
C PHE A 108 -1.68 -11.66 1.06
N ASP A 109 -1.20 -10.44 0.88
CA ASP A 109 -0.05 -10.12 0.03
C ASP A 109 1.28 -10.04 0.79
N ILE A 110 1.33 -10.57 2.00
CA ILE A 110 2.52 -10.51 2.85
C ILE A 110 3.23 -11.85 2.95
N SER A 111 4.53 -11.79 3.18
CA SER A 111 5.35 -12.95 3.51
C SER A 111 6.43 -12.55 4.51
N PRO A 112 6.93 -13.47 5.34
CA PRO A 112 8.06 -13.19 6.21
C PRO A 112 9.27 -12.71 5.42
N LEU A 113 10.01 -11.75 5.97
CA LEU A 113 11.22 -11.22 5.36
C LEU A 113 12.34 -12.24 5.35
N PHE A 114 12.37 -13.08 6.35
CA PHE A 114 13.38 -14.11 6.55
C PHE A 114 12.70 -15.47 6.51
N ASP A 115 13.09 -16.26 5.54
CA ASP A 115 12.83 -17.69 5.59
C ASP A 115 13.76 -18.27 6.65
N LYS A 116 13.16 -18.91 7.59
CA LYS A 116 13.94 -19.62 8.60
C LYS A 116 14.64 -20.83 8.00
#